data_548069f6dbd545b5e36b5c6105571633
#
_entry.id   548069f6dbd545b5e36b5c6105571633
#
_cell.length_a   1.000
_cell.length_b   1.000
_cell.length_c   1.000
_cell.angle_alpha   90.00
_cell.angle_beta   90.00
_cell.angle_gamma   90.00
#
_symmetry.space_group_name_H-M   'P 1'
#
loop_
_entity.id
_entity.type
_entity.pdbx_description
1 polymer ?
#
loop_
_entity_poly.entity_id
_entity_poly.type
_entity_poly.pdbx_seq_one_letter_code
_entity_poly.pdbx_strand_id
1 'polypeptide(L)'
;MKKKRIGILSSGGDAPGINATIRAVAKTAIVSNNMEVLGFKGGFTGITRQDYINLTMENLSSLLSMGGTVLGSSRDKAFRKALLKDESEVKKLQEAWDELGLYALVCIGGNGTQKTTAVLADLGFNVIGIPKTIDNDVFGTDITFGFDTAVSIATELIDRVHSTAQSHNRVIVVEVMGHEAGWIALHAGMASGADVILIPEFGCNLDIVIDSIKKRYKEDKNYAIIVVAEGIIFDELKDQPEESRESASRYLARKLREDAGIDSRETILGYVQRGGAPTSADRNLCTLMGGHASQLIADGIFGVMIAERAGKITHVPLNNVRDRLKLVDANNSLVLEGRRMDVCFGIDFANLRHTLD
;
A
#
# COMPACT_ATOMS: atom_id res chain seq x y z
N MET A 1 10.35 -39.53 3.86
CA MET A 1 10.12 -38.62 2.69
C MET A 1 10.98 -37.37 2.90
N LYS A 2 11.59 -36.84 1.82
CA LYS A 2 12.32 -35.57 1.86
C LYS A 2 11.31 -34.45 2.19
N LYS A 3 11.67 -33.55 3.11
CA LYS A 3 10.81 -32.41 3.46
C LYS A 3 10.58 -31.53 2.23
N LYS A 4 9.35 -31.03 2.04
CA LYS A 4 9.09 -30.00 1.03
C LYS A 4 9.82 -28.73 1.44
N ARG A 5 10.43 -28.05 0.48
CA ARG A 5 11.14 -26.78 0.70
C ARG A 5 10.38 -25.64 0.02
N ILE A 6 10.09 -24.59 0.76
CA ILE A 6 9.42 -23.41 0.21
C ILE A 6 10.32 -22.18 0.29
N GLY A 7 10.12 -21.27 -0.66
CA GLY A 7 10.75 -19.95 -0.67
C GLY A 7 9.82 -18.87 -0.16
N ILE A 8 10.35 -17.83 0.43
CA ILE A 8 9.67 -16.58 0.75
C ILE A 8 10.53 -15.43 0.25
N LEU A 9 9.91 -14.46 -0.39
CA LEU A 9 10.54 -13.18 -0.74
C LEU A 9 9.63 -12.00 -0.45
N SER A 10 10.22 -10.83 -0.27
CA SER A 10 9.52 -9.55 -0.27
C SER A 10 10.01 -8.67 -1.42
N SER A 11 9.08 -7.99 -2.11
CA SER A 11 9.39 -7.14 -3.26
C SER A 11 8.56 -5.86 -3.26
N GLY A 12 9.05 -4.83 -3.96
CA GLY A 12 8.44 -3.50 -4.01
C GLY A 12 8.83 -2.61 -2.83
N GLY A 13 8.08 -1.55 -2.58
CA GLY A 13 8.28 -0.68 -1.42
C GLY A 13 8.08 -1.43 -0.11
N ASP A 14 8.81 -1.05 0.92
CA ASP A 14 8.61 -1.60 2.27
C ASP A 14 7.30 -1.12 2.90
N ALA A 15 6.84 -1.87 3.87
CA ALA A 15 5.67 -1.54 4.67
C ALA A 15 5.78 -2.23 6.04
N PRO A 16 5.16 -1.67 7.09
CA PRO A 16 5.04 -2.35 8.37
C PRO A 16 4.29 -3.68 8.20
N GLY A 17 4.79 -4.75 8.83
CA GLY A 17 4.15 -6.07 8.77
C GLY A 17 4.83 -7.10 7.87
N ILE A 18 5.79 -6.73 7.00
CA ILE A 18 6.50 -7.72 6.15
C ILE A 18 7.15 -8.80 7.01
N ASN A 19 7.89 -8.41 8.06
CA ASN A 19 8.55 -9.36 8.94
C ASN A 19 7.56 -10.24 9.72
N ALA A 20 6.42 -9.68 10.13
CA ALA A 20 5.35 -10.44 10.75
C ALA A 20 4.76 -11.49 9.80
N THR A 21 4.61 -11.15 8.51
CA THR A 21 4.15 -12.06 7.46
C THR A 21 5.17 -13.16 7.19
N ILE A 22 6.46 -12.81 7.02
CA ILE A 22 7.56 -13.79 6.87
C ILE A 22 7.53 -14.79 8.03
N ARG A 23 7.43 -14.27 9.26
CA ARG A 23 7.32 -15.10 10.46
C ARG A 23 6.11 -16.04 10.42
N ALA A 24 4.95 -15.54 10.05
CA ALA A 24 3.73 -16.31 10.03
C ALA A 24 3.78 -17.46 9.00
N VAL A 25 4.20 -17.16 7.77
CA VAL A 25 4.40 -18.18 6.72
C VAL A 25 5.40 -19.22 7.17
N ALA A 26 6.61 -18.80 7.60
CA ALA A 26 7.69 -19.70 7.91
C ALA A 26 7.37 -20.54 9.16
N LYS A 27 6.81 -19.93 10.21
CA LYS A 27 6.48 -20.66 11.44
C LYS A 27 5.40 -21.71 11.19
N THR A 28 4.34 -21.38 10.44
CA THR A 28 3.28 -22.34 10.09
C THR A 28 3.82 -23.47 9.20
N ALA A 29 4.66 -23.14 8.22
CA ALA A 29 5.29 -24.12 7.33
C ALA A 29 6.16 -25.13 8.12
N ILE A 30 6.97 -24.63 9.07
CA ILE A 30 7.86 -25.46 9.87
C ILE A 30 7.08 -26.33 10.88
N VAL A 31 6.19 -25.70 11.66
CA VAL A 31 5.55 -26.35 12.82
C VAL A 31 4.40 -27.25 12.39
N SER A 32 3.50 -26.74 11.54
CA SER A 32 2.27 -27.45 11.15
C SER A 32 2.47 -28.37 9.95
N ASN A 33 3.31 -27.96 9.00
CA ASN A 33 3.42 -28.63 7.69
C ASN A 33 4.76 -29.35 7.49
N ASN A 34 5.66 -29.35 8.48
CA ASN A 34 6.98 -30.02 8.45
C ASN A 34 7.82 -29.68 7.19
N MET A 35 7.82 -28.38 6.80
CA MET A 35 8.54 -27.89 5.63
C MET A 35 9.86 -27.21 6.02
N GLU A 36 10.82 -27.13 5.08
CA GLU A 36 11.98 -26.25 5.14
C GLU A 36 11.66 -24.92 4.47
N VAL A 37 12.21 -23.80 5.01
CA VAL A 37 11.87 -22.47 4.52
C VAL A 37 13.14 -21.67 4.22
N LEU A 38 13.25 -21.19 2.97
CA LEU A 38 14.28 -20.28 2.50
C LEU A 38 13.73 -18.86 2.38
N GLY A 39 14.41 -17.88 2.95
CA GLY A 39 14.11 -16.46 2.75
C GLY A 39 15.05 -15.85 1.72
N PHE A 40 14.56 -15.52 0.53
CA PHE A 40 15.36 -14.93 -0.55
C PHE A 40 15.58 -13.44 -0.32
N LYS A 41 16.85 -13.01 -0.43
CA LYS A 41 17.25 -11.60 -0.26
C LYS A 41 17.06 -10.80 -1.54
N GLY A 42 16.63 -9.53 -1.38
CA GLY A 42 16.53 -8.59 -2.49
C GLY A 42 15.47 -8.97 -3.55
N GLY A 43 14.40 -9.65 -3.14
CA GLY A 43 13.26 -9.97 -4.03
C GLY A 43 13.52 -11.13 -4.98
N PHE A 44 12.90 -11.10 -6.17
CA PHE A 44 12.92 -12.20 -7.13
C PHE A 44 14.33 -12.55 -7.63
N THR A 45 15.23 -11.59 -7.76
CA THR A 45 16.61 -11.84 -8.21
C THR A 45 17.42 -12.67 -7.22
N GLY A 46 17.01 -12.71 -5.95
CA GLY A 46 17.63 -13.58 -4.94
C GLY A 46 17.53 -15.06 -5.29
N ILE A 47 16.50 -15.48 -6.05
CA ILE A 47 16.31 -16.88 -6.46
C ILE A 47 17.42 -17.29 -7.44
N THR A 48 17.58 -16.55 -8.53
CA THR A 48 18.58 -16.86 -9.57
C THR A 48 20.02 -16.65 -9.11
N ARG A 49 20.25 -15.78 -8.12
CA ARG A 49 21.54 -15.59 -7.46
C ARG A 49 21.80 -16.57 -6.33
N GLN A 50 20.78 -17.34 -5.94
CA GLN A 50 20.80 -18.23 -4.77
C GLN A 50 21.23 -17.50 -3.48
N ASP A 51 20.81 -16.21 -3.35
CA ASP A 51 21.07 -15.40 -2.16
C ASP A 51 19.89 -15.52 -1.21
N TYR A 52 20.04 -16.38 -0.20
CA TYR A 52 19.00 -16.69 0.76
C TYR A 52 19.54 -16.94 2.16
N ILE A 53 18.63 -16.91 3.12
CA ILE A 53 18.86 -17.39 4.49
C ILE A 53 17.90 -18.54 4.80
N ASN A 54 18.34 -19.50 5.60
CA ASN A 54 17.45 -20.51 6.17
C ASN A 54 16.62 -19.86 7.28
N LEU A 55 15.30 -19.89 7.13
CA LEU A 55 14.38 -19.43 8.18
C LEU A 55 14.13 -20.55 9.16
N THR A 56 14.53 -20.34 10.41
CA THR A 56 14.43 -21.29 11.50
C THR A 56 13.62 -20.72 12.66
N MET A 57 13.16 -21.54 13.57
CA MET A 57 12.40 -21.09 14.74
C MET A 57 13.15 -20.05 15.57
N GLU A 58 14.47 -20.12 15.59
CA GLU A 58 15.35 -19.21 16.32
C GLU A 58 15.30 -17.79 15.72
N ASN A 59 15.54 -17.64 14.41
CA ASN A 59 15.60 -16.35 13.76
C ASN A 59 14.22 -15.71 13.45
N LEU A 60 13.13 -16.44 13.68
CA LEU A 60 11.76 -15.93 13.56
C LEU A 60 11.24 -15.26 14.83
N SER A 61 11.88 -15.44 15.98
CA SER A 61 11.30 -15.07 17.29
C SER A 61 11.04 -13.57 17.45
N SER A 62 11.92 -12.71 16.95
CA SER A 62 11.86 -11.25 17.10
C SER A 62 11.12 -10.50 15.99
N LEU A 63 10.67 -11.19 14.94
CA LEU A 63 10.19 -10.54 13.71
C LEU A 63 8.79 -9.90 13.82
N LEU A 64 7.97 -10.30 14.78
CA LEU A 64 6.55 -9.90 14.83
C LEU A 64 6.35 -8.38 14.90
N SER A 65 7.18 -7.70 15.68
CA SER A 65 7.08 -6.24 15.90
C SER A 65 8.12 -5.41 15.16
N MET A 66 8.96 -6.07 14.35
CA MET A 66 10.04 -5.39 13.63
C MET A 66 9.52 -4.79 12.32
N GLY A 67 9.73 -3.49 12.13
CA GLY A 67 9.47 -2.81 10.85
C GLY A 67 10.46 -3.20 9.75
N GLY A 68 10.19 -2.75 8.53
CA GLY A 68 11.02 -3.08 7.36
C GLY A 68 10.97 -4.56 6.99
N THR A 69 12.04 -5.07 6.37
CA THR A 69 12.15 -6.47 5.95
C THR A 69 13.56 -7.04 6.17
N VAL A 70 13.65 -8.17 6.87
CA VAL A 70 14.94 -8.88 7.08
C VAL A 70 15.48 -9.51 5.79
N LEU A 71 14.66 -9.66 4.76
CA LEU A 71 15.05 -10.19 3.46
C LEU A 71 15.50 -9.11 2.48
N GLY A 72 15.35 -7.82 2.84
CA GLY A 72 15.49 -6.73 1.89
C GLY A 72 14.42 -6.77 0.81
N SER A 73 14.37 -5.75 -0.02
CA SER A 73 13.38 -5.63 -1.09
C SER A 73 14.01 -4.98 -2.32
N SER A 74 13.48 -5.28 -3.49
CA SER A 74 13.86 -4.64 -4.75
C SER A 74 12.64 -4.44 -5.65
N ARG A 75 12.77 -3.54 -6.64
CA ARG A 75 11.74 -3.39 -7.67
C ARG A 75 11.88 -4.51 -8.71
N ASP A 76 10.80 -5.22 -9.00
CA ASP A 76 10.76 -6.42 -9.83
C ASP A 76 10.37 -6.19 -11.30
N LYS A 77 10.15 -4.94 -11.70
CA LYS A 77 9.74 -4.60 -13.09
C LYS A 77 10.73 -5.09 -14.15
N ALA A 78 12.05 -4.98 -13.86
CA ALA A 78 13.08 -5.45 -14.79
C ALA A 78 13.09 -6.98 -14.87
N PHE A 79 13.02 -7.67 -13.73
CA PHE A 79 12.95 -9.13 -13.65
C PHE A 79 11.74 -9.68 -14.45
N ARG A 80 10.54 -9.13 -14.21
CA ARG A 80 9.33 -9.51 -14.94
C ARG A 80 9.46 -9.28 -16.44
N LYS A 81 10.02 -8.13 -16.86
CA LYS A 81 10.24 -7.86 -18.29
C LYS A 81 11.22 -8.86 -18.94
N ALA A 82 12.25 -9.28 -18.20
CA ALA A 82 13.20 -10.28 -18.69
C ALA A 82 12.50 -11.63 -18.91
N LEU A 83 11.73 -12.12 -17.94
CA LEU A 83 10.98 -13.38 -18.07
C LEU A 83 10.00 -13.40 -19.26
N LEU A 84 9.38 -12.25 -19.56
CA LEU A 84 8.42 -12.14 -20.66
C LEU A 84 9.06 -12.03 -22.05
N LYS A 85 10.36 -11.69 -22.13
CA LYS A 85 11.04 -11.42 -23.39
C LYS A 85 12.08 -12.46 -23.77
N ASP A 86 12.59 -13.21 -22.81
CA ASP A 86 13.76 -14.06 -22.97
C ASP A 86 13.57 -15.41 -22.28
N GLU A 87 13.38 -16.44 -23.10
CA GLU A 87 13.23 -17.83 -22.62
C GLU A 87 14.47 -18.31 -21.83
N SER A 88 15.66 -17.74 -22.10
CA SER A 88 16.86 -18.09 -21.34
C SER A 88 16.77 -17.66 -19.88
N GLU A 89 16.07 -16.54 -19.57
CA GLU A 89 15.84 -16.09 -18.19
C GLU A 89 14.84 -17.01 -17.47
N VAL A 90 13.83 -17.50 -18.18
CA VAL A 90 12.90 -18.52 -17.63
C VAL A 90 13.67 -19.81 -17.33
N LYS A 91 14.54 -20.25 -18.24
CA LYS A 91 15.36 -21.45 -18.05
C LYS A 91 16.31 -21.31 -16.86
N LYS A 92 16.99 -20.17 -16.72
CA LYS A 92 17.85 -19.89 -15.54
C LYS A 92 17.06 -19.94 -14.23
N LEU A 93 15.85 -19.40 -14.22
CA LEU A 93 14.97 -19.46 -13.06
C LEU A 93 14.57 -20.91 -12.74
N GLN A 94 14.21 -21.70 -13.76
CA GLN A 94 13.85 -23.11 -13.60
C GLN A 94 15.05 -23.92 -13.06
N GLU A 95 16.25 -23.73 -13.61
CA GLU A 95 17.47 -24.39 -13.14
C GLU A 95 17.73 -24.05 -11.65
N ALA A 96 17.66 -22.79 -11.26
CA ALA A 96 17.84 -22.38 -9.86
C ALA A 96 16.74 -22.98 -8.95
N TRP A 97 15.50 -23.03 -9.43
CA TRP A 97 14.37 -23.64 -8.69
C TRP A 97 14.61 -25.12 -8.41
N ASP A 98 15.05 -25.86 -9.43
CA ASP A 98 15.31 -27.31 -9.35
C ASP A 98 16.54 -27.62 -8.48
N GLU A 99 17.64 -26.86 -8.63
CA GLU A 99 18.85 -26.97 -7.79
C GLU A 99 18.55 -26.74 -6.32
N LEU A 100 17.74 -25.73 -6.00
CA LEU A 100 17.31 -25.43 -4.65
C LEU A 100 16.26 -26.45 -4.14
N GLY A 101 15.66 -27.24 -5.01
CA GLY A 101 14.59 -28.17 -4.68
C GLY A 101 13.35 -27.49 -4.14
N LEU A 102 13.00 -26.33 -4.72
CA LEU A 102 11.84 -25.57 -4.29
C LEU A 102 10.54 -26.27 -4.70
N TYR A 103 9.64 -26.42 -3.74
CA TYR A 103 8.29 -26.91 -3.96
C TYR A 103 7.32 -25.78 -4.28
N ALA A 104 7.46 -24.65 -3.62
CA ALA A 104 6.62 -23.48 -3.81
C ALA A 104 7.33 -22.19 -3.37
N LEU A 105 6.80 -21.03 -3.80
CA LEU A 105 7.29 -19.70 -3.44
C LEU A 105 6.14 -18.81 -2.95
N VAL A 106 6.35 -18.12 -1.83
CA VAL A 106 5.47 -17.06 -1.33
C VAL A 106 6.06 -15.70 -1.69
N CYS A 107 5.29 -14.91 -2.44
CA CYS A 107 5.68 -13.58 -2.92
C CYS A 107 4.91 -12.50 -2.14
N ILE A 108 5.62 -11.77 -1.27
CA ILE A 108 5.04 -10.69 -0.45
C ILE A 108 5.26 -9.36 -1.15
N GLY A 109 4.19 -8.67 -1.58
CA GLY A 109 4.34 -7.36 -2.23
C GLY A 109 3.07 -6.74 -2.76
N GLY A 110 3.19 -5.53 -3.29
CA GLY A 110 2.09 -4.75 -3.88
C GLY A 110 1.73 -5.16 -5.32
N ASN A 111 1.01 -4.31 -6.03
CA ASN A 111 0.51 -4.57 -7.39
C ASN A 111 1.60 -5.07 -8.36
N GLY A 112 2.79 -4.46 -8.36
CA GLY A 112 3.90 -4.89 -9.20
C GLY A 112 4.31 -6.34 -8.93
N THR A 113 4.42 -6.70 -7.65
CA THR A 113 4.78 -8.04 -7.20
C THR A 113 3.69 -9.06 -7.55
N GLN A 114 2.42 -8.73 -7.35
CA GLN A 114 1.31 -9.61 -7.74
C GLN A 114 1.30 -9.87 -9.25
N LYS A 115 1.60 -8.84 -10.07
CA LYS A 115 1.79 -9.00 -11.53
C LYS A 115 2.93 -9.96 -11.87
N THR A 116 4.06 -9.86 -11.17
CA THR A 116 5.21 -10.77 -11.38
C THR A 116 4.88 -12.18 -10.91
N THR A 117 4.19 -12.32 -9.77
CA THR A 117 3.74 -13.61 -9.26
C THR A 117 2.74 -14.29 -10.21
N ALA A 118 1.84 -13.51 -10.85
CA ALA A 118 0.93 -14.04 -11.88
C ALA A 118 1.70 -14.59 -13.11
N VAL A 119 2.73 -13.87 -13.56
CA VAL A 119 3.60 -14.35 -14.67
C VAL A 119 4.28 -15.66 -14.28
N LEU A 120 4.78 -15.79 -13.06
CA LEU A 120 5.39 -17.05 -12.60
C LEU A 120 4.36 -18.21 -12.56
N ALA A 121 3.12 -17.91 -12.14
CA ALA A 121 2.04 -18.91 -12.16
C ALA A 121 1.72 -19.36 -13.60
N ASP A 122 1.65 -18.41 -14.54
CA ASP A 122 1.42 -18.71 -15.96
C ASP A 122 2.56 -19.55 -16.57
N LEU A 123 3.80 -19.41 -16.08
CA LEU A 123 4.97 -20.22 -16.46
C LEU A 123 5.02 -21.60 -15.75
N GLY A 124 4.03 -21.92 -14.91
CA GLY A 124 3.91 -23.21 -14.23
C GLY A 124 4.60 -23.33 -12.88
N PHE A 125 5.13 -22.24 -12.32
CA PHE A 125 5.71 -22.26 -10.98
C PHE A 125 4.62 -22.28 -9.89
N ASN A 126 4.84 -23.03 -8.83
CA ASN A 126 3.96 -23.09 -7.66
C ASN A 126 4.15 -21.83 -6.80
N VAL A 127 3.31 -20.83 -7.01
CA VAL A 127 3.44 -19.54 -6.33
C VAL A 127 2.16 -19.11 -5.62
N ILE A 128 2.32 -18.37 -4.51
CA ILE A 128 1.24 -17.70 -3.79
C ILE A 128 1.65 -16.24 -3.55
N GLY A 129 0.74 -15.31 -3.85
CA GLY A 129 0.89 -13.90 -3.54
C GLY A 129 0.31 -13.54 -2.17
N ILE A 130 0.98 -12.65 -1.43
CA ILE A 130 0.41 -11.99 -0.24
C ILE A 130 0.42 -10.48 -0.48
N PRO A 131 -0.74 -9.80 -0.42
CA PRO A 131 -0.86 -8.39 -0.76
C PRO A 131 -0.27 -7.51 0.34
N LYS A 132 0.82 -6.80 0.03
CA LYS A 132 1.54 -5.90 0.89
C LYS A 132 1.64 -4.53 0.24
N THR A 133 0.99 -3.54 0.78
CA THR A 133 1.18 -2.12 0.47
C THR A 133 0.51 -1.26 1.55
N ILE A 134 1.06 -0.09 1.80
CA ILE A 134 0.40 0.91 2.65
C ILE A 134 -0.76 1.60 1.90
N ASP A 135 -0.77 1.56 0.57
CA ASP A 135 -1.68 2.32 -0.29
C ASP A 135 -3.10 1.70 -0.36
N ASN A 136 -3.27 0.46 0.12
CA ASN A 136 -4.52 -0.32 0.09
C ASN A 136 -5.16 -0.44 -1.31
N ASP A 137 -4.34 -0.40 -2.35
CA ASP A 137 -4.74 -0.29 -3.76
C ASP A 137 -4.74 -1.62 -4.53
N VAL A 138 -4.47 -2.76 -3.84
CA VAL A 138 -4.46 -4.08 -4.46
C VAL A 138 -5.89 -4.58 -4.64
N PHE A 139 -6.26 -4.82 -5.90
CA PHE A 139 -7.59 -5.35 -6.23
C PHE A 139 -7.78 -6.78 -5.69
N GLY A 140 -9.00 -7.11 -5.30
CA GLY A 140 -9.37 -8.47 -4.87
C GLY A 140 -9.25 -8.74 -3.38
N THR A 141 -8.79 -7.76 -2.61
CA THR A 141 -8.80 -7.80 -1.14
C THR A 141 -9.38 -6.50 -0.56
N ASP A 142 -10.08 -6.58 0.57
CA ASP A 142 -10.66 -5.39 1.20
C ASP A 142 -9.59 -4.58 1.92
N ILE A 143 -8.57 -5.25 2.46
CA ILE A 143 -7.45 -4.59 3.15
C ILE A 143 -6.10 -5.24 2.80
N THR A 144 -5.05 -4.42 2.72
CA THR A 144 -3.65 -4.86 2.63
C THR A 144 -2.94 -4.56 3.94
N PHE A 145 -2.04 -5.44 4.38
CA PHE A 145 -1.26 -5.13 5.57
C PHE A 145 -0.23 -4.02 5.31
N GLY A 146 0.04 -3.23 6.34
CA GLY A 146 0.81 -1.99 6.30
C GLY A 146 -0.06 -0.75 6.20
N PHE A 147 -1.30 -0.86 5.70
CA PHE A 147 -2.24 0.23 5.55
C PHE A 147 -2.69 0.80 6.91
N ASP A 148 -3.14 -0.05 7.84
CA ASP A 148 -3.59 0.40 9.16
C ASP A 148 -2.49 1.16 9.92
N THR A 149 -1.26 0.67 9.84
CA THR A 149 -0.11 1.34 10.46
C THR A 149 0.15 2.70 9.79
N ALA A 150 0.11 2.78 8.45
CA ALA A 150 0.33 4.03 7.75
C ALA A 150 -0.75 5.07 8.05
N VAL A 151 -2.02 4.66 8.12
CA VAL A 151 -3.13 5.52 8.53
C VAL A 151 -2.94 5.99 9.97
N SER A 152 -2.59 5.09 10.89
CA SER A 152 -2.35 5.45 12.31
C SER A 152 -1.23 6.48 12.46
N ILE A 153 -0.11 6.31 11.74
CA ILE A 153 1.01 7.27 11.74
C ILE A 153 0.58 8.60 11.14
N ALA A 154 -0.10 8.57 9.99
CA ALA A 154 -0.58 9.79 9.34
C ALA A 154 -1.55 10.56 10.24
N THR A 155 -2.51 9.88 10.87
CA THR A 155 -3.47 10.47 11.81
C THR A 155 -2.74 11.13 12.98
N GLU A 156 -1.81 10.43 13.65
CA GLU A 156 -1.02 10.98 14.76
C GLU A 156 -0.27 12.26 14.34
N LEU A 157 0.34 12.26 13.15
CA LEU A 157 1.10 13.41 12.66
C LEU A 157 0.19 14.58 12.25
N ILE A 158 -1.00 14.30 11.71
CA ILE A 158 -2.01 15.33 11.41
C ILE A 158 -2.55 15.93 12.71
N ASP A 159 -2.84 15.14 13.73
CA ASP A 159 -3.28 15.61 15.05
C ASP A 159 -2.28 16.61 15.67
N ARG A 160 -0.99 16.38 15.49
CA ARG A 160 0.07 17.27 15.98
C ARG A 160 0.04 18.66 15.31
N VAL A 161 -0.36 18.75 14.04
CA VAL A 161 -0.40 20.04 13.32
C VAL A 161 -1.67 20.86 13.60
N HIS A 162 -2.74 20.26 14.13
CA HIS A 162 -3.95 20.99 14.51
C HIS A 162 -3.66 22.12 15.50
N SER A 163 -2.88 21.85 16.53
CA SER A 163 -2.58 22.85 17.55
C SER A 163 -1.80 24.05 16.98
N THR A 164 -0.88 23.79 16.05
CA THR A 164 -0.13 24.88 15.41
C THR A 164 -0.97 25.63 14.38
N ALA A 165 -1.85 24.95 13.63
CA ALA A 165 -2.81 25.59 12.73
C ALA A 165 -3.72 26.57 13.48
N GLN A 166 -4.28 26.12 14.59
CA GLN A 166 -5.15 26.93 15.46
C GLN A 166 -4.39 28.11 16.10
N SER A 167 -3.20 27.89 16.64
CA SER A 167 -2.42 28.92 17.29
C SER A 167 -2.01 30.06 16.36
N HIS A 168 -1.86 29.79 15.09
CA HIS A 168 -1.43 30.77 14.08
C HIS A 168 -2.54 31.22 13.14
N ASN A 169 -3.77 30.74 13.30
CA ASN A 169 -4.90 30.99 12.41
C ASN A 169 -4.55 30.74 10.93
N ARG A 170 -4.02 29.54 10.65
CA ARG A 170 -3.49 29.16 9.34
C ARG A 170 -4.18 27.93 8.76
N VAL A 171 -4.10 27.83 7.46
CA VAL A 171 -4.37 26.57 6.74
C VAL A 171 -3.08 25.74 6.70
N ILE A 172 -3.14 24.49 7.13
CA ILE A 172 -2.03 23.54 6.95
C ILE A 172 -2.46 22.46 5.96
N VAL A 173 -1.68 22.33 4.89
CA VAL A 173 -1.86 21.32 3.86
C VAL A 173 -0.91 20.16 4.17
N VAL A 174 -1.46 19.01 4.53
CA VAL A 174 -0.69 17.80 4.87
C VAL A 174 -0.76 16.84 3.70
N GLU A 175 0.39 16.55 3.09
CA GLU A 175 0.51 15.56 2.02
C GLU A 175 0.81 14.19 2.61
N VAL A 176 0.03 13.20 2.18
CA VAL A 176 0.17 11.80 2.57
C VAL A 176 0.47 10.94 1.35
N MET A 177 1.12 9.80 1.58
CA MET A 177 1.35 8.78 0.55
C MET A 177 0.03 8.14 0.09
N GLY A 178 0.08 7.26 -0.87
CA GLY A 178 -1.09 6.56 -1.43
C GLY A 178 -0.93 6.22 -2.91
N HIS A 179 0.18 6.66 -3.54
CA HIS A 179 0.45 6.47 -4.96
C HIS A 179 -0.72 6.96 -5.84
N GLU A 180 -1.42 6.09 -6.56
CA GLU A 180 -2.56 6.45 -7.42
C GLU A 180 -3.93 6.38 -6.68
N ALA A 181 -3.93 6.06 -5.37
CA ALA A 181 -5.15 5.85 -4.59
C ALA A 181 -5.23 6.76 -3.36
N GLY A 182 -6.42 7.24 -3.05
CA GLY A 182 -6.68 8.17 -1.94
C GLY A 182 -7.00 7.52 -0.59
N TRP A 183 -6.76 6.22 -0.41
CA TRP A 183 -7.18 5.51 0.80
C TRP A 183 -6.56 6.06 2.08
N ILE A 184 -5.26 6.35 2.10
CA ILE A 184 -4.59 6.91 3.29
C ILE A 184 -5.14 8.31 3.58
N ALA A 185 -5.26 9.17 2.55
CA ALA A 185 -5.79 10.53 2.72
C ALA A 185 -7.22 10.52 3.26
N LEU A 186 -8.09 9.64 2.72
CA LEU A 186 -9.47 9.49 3.18
C LEU A 186 -9.52 9.03 4.64
N HIS A 187 -8.85 7.93 4.97
CA HIS A 187 -8.93 7.36 6.31
C HIS A 187 -8.26 8.24 7.37
N ALA A 188 -7.04 8.74 7.11
CA ALA A 188 -6.34 9.60 8.05
C ALA A 188 -7.00 10.98 8.16
N GLY A 189 -7.48 11.54 7.05
CA GLY A 189 -8.20 12.82 7.05
C GLY A 189 -9.51 12.76 7.83
N MET A 190 -10.30 11.72 7.63
CA MET A 190 -11.53 11.50 8.42
C MET A 190 -11.23 11.27 9.90
N ALA A 191 -10.22 10.44 10.21
CA ALA A 191 -9.87 10.12 11.59
C ALA A 191 -9.31 11.32 12.37
N SER A 192 -8.61 12.23 11.69
CA SER A 192 -8.05 13.45 12.31
C SER A 192 -8.98 14.67 12.24
N GLY A 193 -10.18 14.54 11.66
CA GLY A 193 -11.12 15.66 11.53
C GLY A 193 -10.66 16.75 10.57
N ALA A 194 -10.03 16.35 9.45
CA ALA A 194 -9.65 17.30 8.40
C ALA A 194 -10.87 17.98 7.77
N ASP A 195 -10.72 19.26 7.45
CA ASP A 195 -11.78 20.07 6.87
C ASP A 195 -11.92 19.86 5.36
N VAL A 196 -10.79 19.51 4.73
CA VAL A 196 -10.71 19.23 3.29
C VAL A 196 -9.89 17.94 3.10
N ILE A 197 -10.40 17.02 2.29
CA ILE A 197 -9.71 15.77 1.93
C ILE A 197 -9.69 15.67 0.40
N LEU A 198 -8.50 15.68 -0.19
CA LEU A 198 -8.31 15.65 -1.64
C LEU A 198 -7.66 14.33 -2.05
N ILE A 199 -8.31 13.63 -2.97
CA ILE A 199 -7.87 12.31 -3.44
C ILE A 199 -7.82 12.24 -4.97
N PRO A 200 -6.93 11.42 -5.56
CA PRO A 200 -6.75 11.36 -7.02
C PRO A 200 -8.04 10.96 -7.76
N GLU A 201 -8.85 10.10 -7.17
CA GLU A 201 -10.07 9.55 -7.76
C GLU A 201 -11.12 10.63 -8.09
N PHE A 202 -11.11 11.73 -7.35
CA PHE A 202 -12.10 12.80 -7.55
C PHE A 202 -11.51 14.02 -8.27
N GLY A 203 -10.18 14.16 -8.26
CA GLY A 203 -9.54 15.38 -8.73
C GLY A 203 -9.72 16.54 -7.74
N CYS A 204 -9.54 17.77 -8.22
CA CYS A 204 -9.68 18.95 -7.37
C CYS A 204 -10.06 20.18 -8.21
N ASN A 205 -11.16 20.84 -7.83
CA ASN A 205 -11.47 22.21 -8.24
C ASN A 205 -11.03 23.15 -7.10
N LEU A 206 -10.04 23.99 -7.38
CA LEU A 206 -9.45 24.90 -6.40
C LEU A 206 -10.46 25.93 -5.86
N ASP A 207 -11.39 26.42 -6.68
CA ASP A 207 -12.41 27.38 -6.25
C ASP A 207 -13.32 26.79 -5.18
N ILE A 208 -13.69 25.51 -5.30
CA ILE A 208 -14.49 24.80 -4.28
C ILE A 208 -13.74 24.71 -2.97
N VAL A 209 -12.44 24.42 -3.00
CA VAL A 209 -11.58 24.39 -1.80
C VAL A 209 -11.49 25.77 -1.15
N ILE A 210 -11.23 26.81 -1.95
CA ILE A 210 -11.15 28.21 -1.49
C ILE A 210 -12.48 28.65 -0.85
N ASP A 211 -13.60 28.35 -1.48
CA ASP A 211 -14.93 28.71 -0.98
C ASP A 211 -15.26 27.98 0.33
N SER A 212 -14.87 26.72 0.45
CA SER A 212 -15.01 25.96 1.69
C SER A 212 -14.23 26.61 2.85
N ILE A 213 -12.97 27.01 2.62
CA ILE A 213 -12.16 27.68 3.63
C ILE A 213 -12.75 29.04 3.98
N LYS A 214 -13.16 29.85 2.99
CA LYS A 214 -13.81 31.15 3.23
C LYS A 214 -15.12 31.04 3.99
N LYS A 215 -15.90 29.97 3.76
CA LYS A 215 -17.12 29.66 4.55
C LYS A 215 -16.78 29.47 6.01
N ARG A 216 -15.74 28.70 6.32
CA ARG A 216 -15.28 28.47 7.70
C ARG A 216 -14.87 29.77 8.40
N TYR A 217 -14.16 30.66 7.71
CA TYR A 217 -13.77 31.96 8.29
C TYR A 217 -14.97 32.84 8.64
N LYS A 218 -16.07 32.76 7.88
CA LYS A 218 -17.33 33.45 8.21
C LYS A 218 -18.01 32.86 9.45
N GLU A 219 -17.67 31.63 9.85
CA GLU A 219 -18.17 30.93 11.03
C GLU A 219 -17.20 31.06 12.24
N ASP A 220 -16.31 32.06 12.23
CA ASP A 220 -15.27 32.30 13.27
C ASP A 220 -14.26 31.13 13.42
N LYS A 221 -14.17 30.24 12.47
CA LYS A 221 -13.17 29.15 12.44
C LYS A 221 -11.96 29.59 11.58
N ASN A 222 -10.96 30.16 12.22
CA ASN A 222 -9.87 30.88 11.56
C ASN A 222 -8.70 29.97 11.12
N TYR A 223 -8.83 28.66 11.13
CA TYR A 223 -7.84 27.70 10.65
C TYR A 223 -8.52 26.54 9.90
N ALA A 224 -7.75 25.82 9.10
CA ALA A 224 -8.21 24.58 8.49
C ALA A 224 -7.05 23.59 8.31
N ILE A 225 -7.40 22.31 8.32
CA ILE A 225 -6.51 21.21 7.94
C ILE A 225 -6.99 20.65 6.60
N ILE A 226 -6.08 20.61 5.64
CA ILE A 226 -6.28 19.98 4.34
C ILE A 226 -5.39 18.75 4.29
N VAL A 227 -5.97 17.59 4.06
CA VAL A 227 -5.22 16.35 3.77
C VAL A 227 -5.28 16.08 2.26
N VAL A 228 -4.12 16.00 1.64
CA VAL A 228 -4.00 15.76 0.19
C VAL A 228 -3.18 14.52 -0.09
N ALA A 229 -3.68 13.63 -0.96
CA ALA A 229 -2.91 12.47 -1.43
C ALA A 229 -1.83 12.91 -2.44
N GLU A 230 -0.63 12.31 -2.34
CA GLU A 230 0.50 12.60 -3.24
C GLU A 230 0.17 12.38 -4.73
N GLY A 231 -0.78 11.48 -5.02
CA GLY A 231 -1.19 11.12 -6.38
C GLY A 231 -2.09 12.13 -7.08
N ILE A 232 -2.54 13.18 -6.40
CA ILE A 232 -3.32 14.25 -7.05
C ILE A 232 -2.45 15.03 -8.05
N ILE A 233 -2.95 15.19 -9.25
CA ILE A 233 -2.32 16.02 -10.29
C ILE A 233 -3.28 17.13 -10.67
N PHE A 234 -2.93 18.36 -10.33
CA PHE A 234 -3.70 19.55 -10.74
C PHE A 234 -3.54 19.81 -12.23
N ASP A 235 -4.57 20.33 -12.86
CA ASP A 235 -4.61 20.53 -14.32
C ASP A 235 -3.41 21.33 -14.85
N GLU A 236 -2.98 22.37 -14.14
CA GLU A 236 -1.82 23.17 -14.49
C GLU A 236 -0.47 22.42 -14.45
N LEU A 237 -0.44 21.27 -13.78
CA LEU A 237 0.78 20.46 -13.61
C LEU A 237 0.80 19.22 -14.52
N LYS A 238 -0.27 18.92 -15.26
CA LYS A 238 -0.39 17.68 -16.05
C LYS A 238 0.68 17.54 -17.12
N ASP A 239 1.04 18.66 -17.77
CA ASP A 239 2.01 18.68 -18.87
C ASP A 239 3.48 18.74 -18.37
N GLN A 240 3.70 18.85 -17.07
CA GLN A 240 5.05 18.88 -16.51
C GLN A 240 5.59 17.45 -16.31
N PRO A 241 6.89 17.20 -16.60
CA PRO A 241 7.53 15.93 -16.30
C PRO A 241 7.39 15.59 -14.81
N GLU A 242 7.14 14.33 -14.49
CA GLU A 242 6.94 13.85 -13.12
C GLU A 242 8.09 14.27 -12.18
N GLU A 243 9.36 14.18 -12.67
CA GLU A 243 10.58 14.47 -11.90
C GLU A 243 10.71 15.95 -11.50
N SER A 244 10.08 16.87 -12.26
CA SER A 244 10.10 18.32 -12.01
C SER A 244 8.79 18.88 -11.48
N ARG A 245 7.79 18.01 -11.31
CA ARG A 245 6.45 18.41 -10.85
C ARG A 245 6.48 18.82 -9.39
N GLU A 246 5.87 19.96 -9.10
CA GLU A 246 5.64 20.41 -7.74
C GLU A 246 4.76 19.40 -6.99
N SER A 247 5.06 19.12 -5.72
CA SER A 247 4.20 18.23 -4.90
C SER A 247 2.80 18.83 -4.70
N ALA A 248 1.80 17.98 -4.53
CA ALA A 248 0.41 18.36 -4.41
C ALA A 248 0.18 19.40 -3.30
N SER A 249 0.76 19.18 -2.12
CA SER A 249 0.62 20.12 -1.00
C SER A 249 1.29 21.45 -1.23
N ARG A 250 2.48 21.46 -1.85
CA ARG A 250 3.20 22.69 -2.14
C ARG A 250 2.46 23.55 -3.15
N TYR A 251 2.00 22.93 -4.24
CA TYR A 251 1.17 23.61 -5.25
C TYR A 251 -0.07 24.21 -4.59
N LEU A 252 -0.83 23.41 -3.84
CA LEU A 252 -2.07 23.86 -3.19
C LEU A 252 -1.81 24.99 -2.19
N ALA A 253 -0.82 24.86 -1.31
CA ALA A 253 -0.48 25.90 -0.36
C ALA A 253 -0.04 27.21 -1.03
N ARG A 254 0.71 27.13 -2.14
CA ARG A 254 1.09 28.29 -2.93
C ARG A 254 -0.14 28.97 -3.57
N LYS A 255 -1.01 28.21 -4.20
CA LYS A 255 -2.24 28.73 -4.83
C LYS A 255 -3.19 29.38 -3.83
N LEU A 256 -3.36 28.79 -2.65
CA LEU A 256 -4.16 29.38 -1.58
C LEU A 256 -3.62 30.76 -1.16
N ARG A 257 -2.29 30.93 -1.11
CA ARG A 257 -1.66 32.23 -0.78
C ARG A 257 -1.81 33.24 -1.93
N GLU A 258 -1.47 32.83 -3.15
CA GLU A 258 -1.38 33.73 -4.31
C GLU A 258 -2.76 34.14 -4.81
N ASP A 259 -3.68 33.19 -4.99
CA ASP A 259 -4.96 33.43 -5.63
C ASP A 259 -6.07 33.84 -4.65
N ALA A 260 -5.97 33.44 -3.38
CA ALA A 260 -7.02 33.69 -2.38
C ALA A 260 -6.58 34.51 -1.16
N GLY A 261 -5.28 34.83 -1.01
CA GLY A 261 -4.75 35.54 0.15
C GLY A 261 -4.84 34.76 1.47
N ILE A 262 -4.97 33.43 1.42
CA ILE A 262 -5.10 32.55 2.57
C ILE A 262 -3.70 32.15 3.07
N ASP A 263 -3.35 32.52 4.32
CA ASP A 263 -2.07 32.10 4.91
C ASP A 263 -2.04 30.61 5.11
N SER A 264 -1.22 29.93 4.32
CA SER A 264 -1.15 28.46 4.26
C SER A 264 0.30 27.97 4.30
N ARG A 265 0.50 26.78 4.85
CA ARG A 265 1.78 26.08 4.92
C ARG A 265 1.58 24.62 4.53
N GLU A 266 2.62 24.01 3.99
CA GLU A 266 2.62 22.59 3.65
C GLU A 266 3.45 21.75 4.63
N THR A 267 3.05 20.50 4.78
CA THR A 267 3.79 19.45 5.48
C THR A 267 3.67 18.17 4.68
N ILE A 268 4.80 17.60 4.29
CA ILE A 268 4.86 16.34 3.54
C ILE A 268 5.30 15.23 4.48
N LEU A 269 4.43 14.26 4.75
CA LEU A 269 4.76 13.16 5.67
C LEU A 269 5.76 12.17 5.06
N GLY A 270 5.60 11.83 3.77
CA GLY A 270 6.53 10.99 3.04
C GLY A 270 6.79 9.64 3.72
N TYR A 271 8.05 9.20 3.69
CA TYR A 271 8.45 7.84 4.10
C TYR A 271 8.27 7.49 5.58
N VAL A 272 8.00 8.45 6.47
CA VAL A 272 7.67 8.12 7.88
C VAL A 272 6.45 7.21 7.99
N GLN A 273 5.54 7.26 7.02
CA GLN A 273 4.36 6.42 6.93
C GLN A 273 4.67 4.95 6.63
N ARG A 274 5.87 4.63 6.12
CA ARG A 274 6.32 3.26 5.83
C ARG A 274 7.08 2.62 6.97
N GLY A 275 7.49 3.40 7.97
CA GLY A 275 8.38 2.98 9.04
C GLY A 275 7.67 2.48 10.28
N GLY A 276 8.48 2.07 11.25
CA GLY A 276 8.02 1.72 12.58
C GLY A 276 7.46 0.30 12.72
N ALA A 277 7.05 0.00 13.94
CA ALA A 277 6.45 -1.28 14.28
C ALA A 277 5.01 -1.36 13.75
N PRO A 278 4.58 -2.49 13.15
CA PRO A 278 3.20 -2.65 12.73
C PRO A 278 2.23 -2.58 13.91
N THR A 279 1.05 -2.00 13.69
CA THR A 279 -0.06 -2.00 14.64
C THR A 279 -0.49 -3.42 14.99
N SER A 280 -1.30 -3.57 16.05
CA SER A 280 -1.89 -4.86 16.40
C SER A 280 -2.80 -5.40 15.29
N ALA A 281 -3.51 -4.53 14.58
CA ALA A 281 -4.35 -4.90 13.44
C ALA A 281 -3.51 -5.50 12.31
N ASP A 282 -2.46 -4.80 11.88
CA ASP A 282 -1.56 -5.32 10.84
C ASP A 282 -0.84 -6.60 11.26
N ARG A 283 -0.39 -6.73 12.53
CA ARG A 283 0.24 -7.98 13.02
C ARG A 283 -0.70 -9.18 12.95
N ASN A 284 -1.97 -8.99 13.33
CA ASN A 284 -2.98 -10.02 13.26
C ASN A 284 -3.31 -10.39 11.81
N LEU A 285 -3.50 -9.40 10.95
CA LEU A 285 -3.73 -9.62 9.51
C LEU A 285 -2.57 -10.39 8.86
N CYS A 286 -1.32 -9.98 9.12
CA CYS A 286 -0.11 -10.66 8.67
C CYS A 286 -0.06 -12.12 9.14
N THR A 287 -0.43 -12.37 10.41
CA THR A 287 -0.46 -13.72 10.99
C THR A 287 -1.48 -14.59 10.28
N LEU A 288 -2.68 -14.07 10.06
CA LEU A 288 -3.76 -14.80 9.39
C LEU A 288 -3.43 -15.06 7.91
N MET A 289 -2.97 -14.04 7.17
CA MET A 289 -2.61 -14.19 5.75
C MET A 289 -1.43 -15.17 5.56
N GLY A 290 -0.39 -15.04 6.39
CA GLY A 290 0.78 -15.93 6.31
C GLY A 290 0.47 -17.37 6.67
N GLY A 291 -0.35 -17.59 7.70
CA GLY A 291 -0.84 -18.92 8.08
C GLY A 291 -1.66 -19.57 6.96
N HIS A 292 -2.58 -18.82 6.38
CA HIS A 292 -3.41 -19.30 5.26
C HIS A 292 -2.57 -19.63 4.01
N ALA A 293 -1.59 -18.80 3.66
CA ALA A 293 -0.67 -19.08 2.54
C ALA A 293 0.08 -20.41 2.74
N SER A 294 0.59 -20.66 3.95
CA SER A 294 1.27 -21.92 4.26
C SER A 294 0.33 -23.13 4.20
N GLN A 295 -0.94 -22.97 4.60
CA GLN A 295 -1.94 -24.04 4.49
C GLN A 295 -2.26 -24.37 3.05
N LEU A 296 -2.48 -23.36 2.19
CA LEU A 296 -2.73 -23.57 0.75
C LEU A 296 -1.57 -24.33 0.08
N ILE A 297 -0.32 -24.04 0.45
CA ILE A 297 0.84 -24.79 -0.05
C ILE A 297 0.76 -26.27 0.38
N ALA A 298 0.38 -26.56 1.62
CA ALA A 298 0.22 -27.92 2.10
C ALA A 298 -0.88 -28.66 1.32
N ASP A 299 -1.96 -27.99 1.00
CA ASP A 299 -3.11 -28.49 0.24
C ASP A 299 -2.84 -28.56 -1.28
N GLY A 300 -1.70 -28.04 -1.77
CA GLY A 300 -1.34 -28.04 -3.17
C GLY A 300 -2.09 -27.01 -4.02
N ILE A 301 -2.55 -25.92 -3.42
CA ILE A 301 -3.28 -24.82 -4.10
C ILE A 301 -2.30 -23.68 -4.40
N PHE A 302 -2.17 -23.34 -5.69
CA PHE A 302 -1.23 -22.34 -6.19
C PHE A 302 -1.87 -21.40 -7.21
N GLY A 303 -1.12 -20.39 -7.67
CA GLY A 303 -1.60 -19.41 -8.66
C GLY A 303 -2.61 -18.43 -8.08
N VAL A 304 -2.60 -18.25 -6.76
CA VAL A 304 -3.57 -17.43 -6.03
C VAL A 304 -2.88 -16.34 -5.21
N MET A 305 -3.61 -15.28 -4.93
CA MET A 305 -3.27 -14.25 -3.95
C MET A 305 -4.17 -14.42 -2.71
N ILE A 306 -3.57 -14.36 -1.53
CA ILE A 306 -4.32 -14.28 -0.28
C ILE A 306 -5.13 -13.00 -0.24
N ALA A 307 -6.33 -13.05 0.24
CA ALA A 307 -7.22 -11.91 0.35
C ALA A 307 -7.94 -11.90 1.70
N GLU A 308 -8.25 -10.72 2.19
CA GLU A 308 -9.24 -10.52 3.23
C GLU A 308 -10.52 -10.00 2.57
N ARG A 309 -11.66 -10.58 2.87
CA ARG A 309 -12.98 -10.16 2.40
C ARG A 309 -14.02 -10.29 3.50
N ALA A 310 -14.65 -9.18 3.84
CA ALA A 310 -15.68 -9.09 4.87
C ALA A 310 -15.24 -9.74 6.21
N GLY A 311 -14.01 -9.46 6.66
CA GLY A 311 -13.44 -9.97 7.90
C GLY A 311 -12.93 -11.42 7.83
N LYS A 312 -12.91 -12.05 6.65
CA LYS A 312 -12.47 -13.45 6.47
C LYS A 312 -11.28 -13.54 5.55
N ILE A 313 -10.29 -14.36 5.95
CA ILE A 313 -9.18 -14.68 5.07
C ILE A 313 -9.62 -15.73 4.04
N THR A 314 -9.34 -15.44 2.80
CA THR A 314 -9.63 -16.26 1.62
C THR A 314 -8.50 -16.12 0.60
N HIS A 315 -8.72 -16.54 -0.62
CA HIS A 315 -7.79 -16.33 -1.73
C HIS A 315 -8.54 -16.08 -3.05
N VAL A 316 -7.86 -15.43 -3.98
CA VAL A 316 -8.37 -15.13 -5.32
C VAL A 316 -7.33 -15.51 -6.36
N PRO A 317 -7.73 -15.95 -7.57
CA PRO A 317 -6.78 -16.21 -8.64
C PRO A 317 -5.95 -14.95 -8.97
N LEU A 318 -4.62 -15.12 -9.12
CA LEU A 318 -3.71 -14.01 -9.45
C LEU A 318 -4.09 -13.30 -10.76
N ASN A 319 -4.61 -14.04 -11.73
CA ASN A 319 -5.06 -13.48 -13.01
C ASN A 319 -6.24 -12.52 -12.88
N ASN A 320 -7.03 -12.62 -11.79
CA ASN A 320 -8.12 -11.69 -11.52
C ASN A 320 -7.65 -10.39 -10.85
N VAL A 321 -6.41 -10.36 -10.36
CA VAL A 321 -5.83 -9.24 -9.61
C VAL A 321 -4.94 -8.37 -10.48
N ARG A 322 -4.14 -9.00 -11.37
CA ARG A 322 -3.18 -8.27 -12.21
C ARG A 322 -3.90 -7.22 -13.07
N ASP A 323 -3.25 -6.08 -13.26
CA ASP A 323 -3.71 -4.95 -14.09
C ASP A 323 -5.00 -4.26 -13.61
N ARG A 324 -5.37 -4.47 -12.35
CA ARG A 324 -6.50 -3.81 -11.72
C ARG A 324 -6.04 -3.11 -10.44
N LEU A 325 -6.61 -1.92 -10.19
CA LEU A 325 -6.42 -1.16 -8.96
C LEU A 325 -7.71 -1.11 -8.16
N LYS A 326 -7.59 -1.07 -6.85
CA LYS A 326 -8.70 -0.79 -5.94
C LYS A 326 -8.64 0.70 -5.55
N LEU A 327 -9.51 1.47 -6.15
CA LEU A 327 -9.63 2.91 -5.95
C LEU A 327 -10.79 3.24 -5.02
N VAL A 328 -10.78 4.46 -4.46
CA VAL A 328 -11.87 4.96 -3.61
C VAL A 328 -13.08 5.28 -4.48
N ASP A 329 -14.23 4.67 -4.16
CA ASP A 329 -15.50 4.94 -4.82
C ASP A 329 -16.23 6.10 -4.15
N ALA A 330 -16.94 6.93 -4.94
CA ALA A 330 -17.73 8.05 -4.44
C ALA A 330 -18.87 7.62 -3.48
N ASN A 331 -19.29 6.35 -3.55
CA ASN A 331 -20.29 5.75 -2.64
C ASN A 331 -19.64 5.06 -1.43
N ASN A 332 -18.30 5.19 -1.25
CA ASN A 332 -17.64 4.69 -0.05
C ASN A 332 -18.26 5.33 1.20
N SER A 333 -18.49 4.54 2.25
CA SER A 333 -19.16 4.98 3.48
C SER A 333 -18.47 6.20 4.14
N LEU A 334 -17.13 6.23 4.19
CA LEU A 334 -16.42 7.37 4.74
C LEU A 334 -16.57 8.64 3.89
N VAL A 335 -16.64 8.51 2.56
CA VAL A 335 -16.91 9.64 1.66
C VAL A 335 -18.32 10.17 1.90
N LEU A 336 -19.31 9.27 1.98
CA LEU A 336 -20.71 9.66 2.24
C LEU A 336 -20.88 10.34 3.60
N GLU A 337 -20.27 9.81 4.67
CA GLU A 337 -20.32 10.43 5.99
C GLU A 337 -19.52 11.75 6.05
N GLY A 338 -18.34 11.81 5.41
CA GLY A 338 -17.59 13.06 5.31
C GLY A 338 -18.41 14.18 4.66
N ARG A 339 -19.13 13.88 3.56
CA ARG A 339 -20.05 14.84 2.92
C ARG A 339 -21.18 15.30 3.84
N ARG A 340 -21.76 14.40 4.65
CA ARG A 340 -22.79 14.74 5.63
C ARG A 340 -22.25 15.62 6.75
N MET A 341 -20.96 15.52 7.04
CA MET A 341 -20.26 16.32 8.05
C MET A 341 -19.64 17.61 7.48
N ASP A 342 -19.99 18.00 6.25
CA ASP A 342 -19.49 19.19 5.55
C ASP A 342 -17.96 19.15 5.27
N VAL A 343 -17.35 17.96 5.20
CA VAL A 343 -15.98 17.78 4.72
C VAL A 343 -15.93 18.07 3.23
N CYS A 344 -15.03 18.97 2.81
CA CYS A 344 -14.84 19.31 1.41
C CYS A 344 -13.93 18.28 0.72
N PHE A 345 -14.39 17.71 -0.39
CA PHE A 345 -13.59 16.81 -1.25
C PHE A 345 -13.07 17.49 -2.51
N GLY A 346 -13.11 18.80 -2.60
CA GLY A 346 -12.61 19.57 -3.74
C GLY A 346 -13.45 19.46 -5.02
N ILE A 347 -14.63 18.84 -4.96
CA ILE A 347 -15.51 18.67 -6.10
C ILE A 347 -16.97 18.88 -5.74
N ASP A 348 -17.80 19.16 -6.77
CA ASP A 348 -19.25 19.04 -6.65
C ASP A 348 -19.70 17.64 -7.08
N PHE A 349 -20.15 16.84 -6.13
CA PHE A 349 -20.62 15.48 -6.38
C PHE A 349 -21.87 15.41 -7.26
N ALA A 350 -22.62 16.49 -7.43
CA ALA A 350 -23.73 16.51 -8.38
C ALA A 350 -23.26 16.32 -9.83
N ASN A 351 -22.04 16.76 -10.12
CA ASN A 351 -21.44 16.68 -11.45
C ASN A 351 -20.73 15.34 -11.74
N LEU A 352 -20.44 14.52 -10.71
CA LEU A 352 -19.79 13.20 -10.87
C LEU A 352 -20.70 12.14 -11.50
N ARG A 353 -22.01 12.30 -11.43
CA ARG A 353 -22.98 11.33 -11.97
C ARG A 353 -22.97 11.21 -13.49
N HIS A 354 -22.28 12.11 -14.19
CA HIS A 354 -22.21 12.12 -15.65
C HIS A 354 -20.90 11.57 -16.24
N THR A 355 -19.95 11.12 -15.41
CA THR A 355 -18.64 10.62 -15.88
C THR A 355 -18.41 9.13 -15.65
N LEU A 356 -19.39 8.43 -15.05
CA LEU A 356 -19.30 7.00 -14.71
C LEU A 356 -20.30 6.10 -15.47
N ASP A 357 -20.97 6.64 -16.52
CA ASP A 357 -21.79 5.87 -17.46
C ASP A 357 -21.01 5.44 -18.71
#